data_ff26a22dc82674cf159fbe64cb3a08c3
#
_entry.id   ff26a22dc82674cf159fbe64cb3a08c3
#
_cell.length_a   1.000
_cell.length_b   1.000
_cell.length_c   1.000
_cell.angle_alpha   90.00
_cell.angle_beta   90.00
_cell.angle_gamma   90.00
#
_symmetry.space_group_name_H-M   'P 1'
#
loop_
_entity.id
_entity.type
_entity.pdbx_description
1 polymer ?
#
loop_
_entity_poly.entity_id
_entity_poly.type
_entity_poly.pdbx_seq_one_letter_code
_entity_poly.pdbx_strand_id
1 'polypeptide(L)'
;MRYEQIHRFIPITLFLLALSISSENSFVYAQTQFERRPITNEAWLEPFPPVRIIGNLYHVGTNNLASYLITTPEGHILVNTGAYDSAELIRANIEELGFVFEDIKILLTQQAHWDHVADLAAIKRTTGARMLAHEDDVAALEDGGNTAYRFPEGRGTHFEPVMVDEQLQDGDTIELGGTIITLHHHGGHTRGASSFTFDSVDDDGEIYSVLIVNMGSINNGVSLLDMPGFPDIANAFESTYAAQKSLSRTTDVWVSSHSNHFDLHEKFSPGEAYDPSRFIDPEGYREKITFYEKVS
;
A
#
# COMPACT_ATOMS: atom_id res chain seq x y z
N MET A 1 83.24 7.93 -60.39
CA MET A 1 82.44 7.02 -59.59
C MET A 1 81.56 7.85 -58.69
N ARG A 2 80.25 7.96 -59.02
CA ARG A 2 79.26 8.70 -58.21
C ARG A 2 78.43 7.69 -57.50
N TYR A 3 78.36 7.77 -56.19
CA TYR A 3 77.41 6.99 -55.35
C TYR A 3 76.09 7.74 -55.26
N GLU A 4 75.04 7.15 -55.79
CA GLU A 4 73.65 7.61 -55.55
C GLU A 4 73.15 7.00 -54.30
N GLN A 5 72.75 7.85 -53.37
CA GLN A 5 72.03 7.44 -52.16
C GLN A 5 70.50 7.41 -52.43
N ILE A 6 69.91 6.24 -52.31
CA ILE A 6 68.50 6.04 -52.44
C ILE A 6 67.86 6.25 -51.04
N HIS A 7 67.12 7.36 -50.88
CA HIS A 7 66.27 7.56 -49.68
C HIS A 7 64.97 6.78 -49.83
N ARG A 8 64.81 5.77 -49.01
CA ARG A 8 63.49 5.07 -48.83
C ARG A 8 62.59 5.85 -47.85
N PHE A 9 61.52 6.42 -48.38
CA PHE A 9 60.44 6.95 -47.55
C PHE A 9 59.57 5.79 -47.05
N ILE A 10 59.41 5.66 -45.70
CA ILE A 10 58.50 4.77 -45.07
C ILE A 10 57.26 5.61 -44.72
N PRO A 11 56.04 5.28 -45.19
CA PRO A 11 54.85 5.99 -44.78
C PRO A 11 54.44 5.54 -43.37
N ILE A 12 54.39 6.49 -42.43
CA ILE A 12 53.86 6.30 -41.12
C ILE A 12 52.31 6.37 -41.26
N THR A 13 51.68 5.21 -41.20
CA THR A 13 50.22 5.12 -41.14
C THR A 13 49.77 5.41 -39.71
N LEU A 14 49.16 6.59 -39.50
CA LEU A 14 48.58 6.99 -38.22
C LEU A 14 47.27 6.23 -38.04
N PHE A 15 47.24 5.23 -37.13
CA PHE A 15 46.01 4.60 -36.68
C PHE A 15 45.35 5.53 -35.64
N LEU A 16 44.29 6.24 -36.04
CA LEU A 16 43.41 6.94 -35.14
C LEU A 16 42.51 5.89 -34.47
N LEU A 17 42.83 5.56 -33.23
CA LEU A 17 41.94 4.77 -32.34
C LEU A 17 40.83 5.70 -31.88
N ALA A 18 39.66 5.60 -32.49
CA ALA A 18 38.45 6.25 -31.98
C ALA A 18 37.99 5.51 -30.71
N LEU A 19 38.30 6.06 -29.54
CA LEU A 19 37.65 5.66 -28.30
C LEU A 19 36.21 6.15 -28.37
N SER A 20 35.27 5.25 -28.65
CA SER A 20 33.85 5.45 -28.38
C SER A 20 33.64 5.39 -26.87
N ILE A 21 33.56 6.54 -26.21
CA ILE A 21 33.06 6.64 -24.84
C ILE A 21 31.55 6.48 -24.94
N SER A 22 31.07 5.25 -24.73
CA SER A 22 29.67 5.02 -24.41
C SER A 22 29.44 5.60 -23.02
N SER A 23 28.82 6.77 -22.94
CA SER A 23 28.24 7.28 -21.69
C SER A 23 27.03 6.41 -21.31
N GLU A 24 27.28 5.33 -20.60
CA GLU A 24 26.25 4.70 -19.84
C GLU A 24 25.81 5.72 -18.77
N ASN A 25 24.69 6.38 -19.00
CA ASN A 25 23.98 7.12 -17.98
C ASN A 25 23.47 6.12 -16.94
N SER A 26 24.35 5.67 -16.06
CA SER A 26 23.97 5.05 -14.83
C SER A 26 23.27 6.12 -13.99
N PHE A 27 21.95 6.20 -14.06
CA PHE A 27 21.17 6.86 -13.04
C PHE A 27 21.42 6.10 -11.74
N VAL A 28 22.42 6.54 -10.99
CA VAL A 28 22.57 6.17 -9.59
C VAL A 28 21.38 6.82 -8.89
N TYR A 29 20.31 6.05 -8.71
CA TYR A 29 19.31 6.40 -7.70
C TYR A 29 20.07 6.44 -6.38
N ALA A 30 20.32 7.64 -5.89
CA ALA A 30 20.75 7.81 -4.51
C ALA A 30 19.64 7.16 -3.67
N GLN A 31 19.96 6.02 -3.04
CA GLN A 31 19.04 5.43 -2.05
C GLN A 31 18.81 6.50 -1.01
N THR A 32 17.62 7.08 -1.01
CA THR A 32 17.21 8.02 0.03
C THR A 32 17.28 7.26 1.34
N GLN A 33 18.25 7.60 2.19
CA GLN A 33 18.33 6.99 3.51
C GLN A 33 17.11 7.43 4.29
N PHE A 34 16.27 6.49 4.69
CA PHE A 34 15.16 6.74 5.58
C PHE A 34 15.46 6.13 6.97
N GLU A 35 14.91 6.75 8.00
CA GLU A 35 15.07 6.30 9.38
C GLU A 35 13.92 5.37 9.76
N ARG A 36 14.23 4.09 9.93
CA ARG A 36 13.25 3.10 10.39
C ARG A 36 12.74 3.45 11.79
N ARG A 37 11.44 3.47 11.95
CA ARG A 37 10.80 3.62 13.26
C ARG A 37 10.96 2.34 14.07
N PRO A 38 11.15 2.44 15.40
CA PRO A 38 11.16 1.25 16.24
C PRO A 38 9.83 0.50 16.16
N ILE A 39 9.90 -0.79 15.90
CA ILE A 39 8.73 -1.67 15.98
C ILE A 39 8.59 -2.10 17.43
N THR A 40 7.51 -1.66 18.08
CA THR A 40 7.25 -1.91 19.51
C THR A 40 6.19 -3.00 19.72
N ASN A 41 5.51 -3.42 18.64
CA ASN A 41 4.55 -4.51 18.65
C ASN A 41 5.08 -5.67 17.80
N GLU A 42 5.48 -6.76 18.42
CA GLU A 42 6.05 -7.93 17.76
C GLU A 42 5.08 -8.57 16.76
N ALA A 43 3.76 -8.50 17.02
CA ALA A 43 2.74 -9.00 16.11
C ALA A 43 2.71 -8.30 14.72
N TRP A 44 3.38 -7.16 14.59
CA TRP A 44 3.54 -6.47 13.32
C TRP A 44 4.52 -7.15 12.36
N LEU A 45 5.41 -7.97 12.90
CA LEU A 45 6.38 -8.76 12.12
C LEU A 45 6.10 -10.26 12.18
N GLU A 46 5.23 -10.69 13.07
CA GLU A 46 4.91 -12.10 13.26
C GLU A 46 4.22 -12.65 11.99
N PRO A 47 4.74 -13.72 11.38
CA PRO A 47 4.10 -14.36 10.25
C PRO A 47 2.69 -14.84 10.59
N PHE A 48 1.77 -14.67 9.64
CA PHE A 48 0.43 -15.21 9.72
C PHE A 48 0.09 -15.88 8.37
N PRO A 49 -0.55 -17.04 8.37
CA PRO A 49 -0.89 -17.72 7.12
C PRO A 49 -1.91 -16.90 6.33
N PRO A 50 -1.91 -17.03 4.99
CA PRO A 50 -2.89 -16.31 4.17
C PRO A 50 -4.29 -16.85 4.44
N VAL A 51 -5.29 -15.95 4.43
CA VAL A 51 -6.68 -16.26 4.70
C VAL A 51 -7.56 -15.79 3.55
N ARG A 52 -8.32 -16.68 2.93
CA ARG A 52 -9.40 -16.27 2.03
C ARG A 52 -10.54 -15.70 2.88
N ILE A 53 -10.82 -14.42 2.69
CA ILE A 53 -11.87 -13.70 3.44
C ILE A 53 -13.22 -14.00 2.81
N ILE A 54 -13.40 -13.64 1.54
CA ILE A 54 -14.62 -13.88 0.75
C ILE A 54 -14.28 -13.82 -0.74
N GLY A 55 -14.80 -14.74 -1.54
CA GLY A 55 -14.66 -14.73 -3.00
C GLY A 55 -13.22 -14.54 -3.45
N ASN A 56 -12.90 -13.36 -4.00
CA ASN A 56 -11.57 -13.00 -4.51
C ASN A 56 -10.75 -12.12 -3.58
N LEU A 57 -11.16 -11.93 -2.32
CA LEU A 57 -10.43 -11.17 -1.30
C LEU A 57 -9.66 -12.08 -0.36
N TYR A 58 -8.36 -11.83 -0.20
CA TYR A 58 -7.45 -12.59 0.68
C TYR A 58 -6.69 -11.65 1.61
N HIS A 59 -6.56 -12.02 2.89
CA HIS A 59 -5.57 -11.44 3.79
C HIS A 59 -4.22 -12.12 3.53
N VAL A 60 -3.17 -11.32 3.28
CA VAL A 60 -1.81 -11.79 2.98
C VAL A 60 -0.75 -11.11 3.84
N GLY A 61 -1.17 -10.36 4.85
CA GLY A 61 -0.30 -9.60 5.76
C GLY A 61 0.27 -10.44 6.90
N THR A 62 0.70 -9.73 7.95
CA THR A 62 1.25 -10.30 9.19
C THR A 62 0.13 -10.59 10.20
N ASN A 63 0.53 -11.07 11.38
CA ASN A 63 -0.40 -11.35 12.48
C ASN A 63 -1.30 -10.14 12.84
N ASN A 64 -0.80 -8.92 12.79
CA ASN A 64 -1.59 -7.74 13.12
C ASN A 64 -1.72 -6.70 12.00
N LEU A 65 -0.70 -6.53 11.14
CA LEU A 65 -0.80 -5.58 10.02
C LEU A 65 -1.41 -6.27 8.80
N ALA A 66 -2.60 -5.83 8.43
CA ALA A 66 -3.34 -6.42 7.34
C ALA A 66 -2.89 -5.85 5.99
N SER A 67 -2.56 -6.76 5.08
CA SER A 67 -2.42 -6.50 3.66
C SER A 67 -3.42 -7.38 2.91
N TYR A 68 -4.05 -6.85 1.87
CA TYR A 68 -5.09 -7.58 1.15
C TYR A 68 -4.75 -7.76 -0.31
N LEU A 69 -4.90 -8.98 -0.79
CA LEU A 69 -4.84 -9.30 -2.21
C LEU A 69 -6.27 -9.45 -2.76
N ILE A 70 -6.59 -8.68 -3.79
CA ILE A 70 -7.82 -8.84 -4.56
C ILE A 70 -7.41 -9.44 -5.90
N THR A 71 -7.84 -10.67 -6.15
CA THR A 71 -7.43 -11.41 -7.35
C THR A 71 -8.41 -11.18 -8.50
N THR A 72 -7.86 -11.05 -9.72
CA THR A 72 -8.65 -10.92 -10.95
C THR A 72 -8.01 -11.71 -12.09
N PRO A 73 -8.74 -11.99 -13.19
CA PRO A 73 -8.17 -12.68 -14.35
C PRO A 73 -7.06 -11.89 -15.08
N GLU A 74 -6.98 -10.57 -14.89
CA GLU A 74 -6.00 -9.69 -15.55
C GLU A 74 -4.82 -9.30 -14.66
N GLY A 75 -4.69 -9.92 -13.50
CA GLY A 75 -3.69 -9.65 -12.48
C GLY A 75 -4.34 -9.26 -11.15
N HIS A 76 -3.56 -8.72 -10.21
CA HIS A 76 -4.00 -8.55 -8.84
C HIS A 76 -3.87 -7.11 -8.36
N ILE A 77 -4.66 -6.77 -7.36
CA ILE A 77 -4.57 -5.50 -6.62
C ILE A 77 -4.11 -5.83 -5.21
N LEU A 78 -3.06 -5.16 -4.74
CA LEU A 78 -2.57 -5.28 -3.37
C LEU A 78 -2.87 -3.99 -2.61
N VAL A 79 -3.53 -4.12 -1.46
CA VAL A 79 -3.86 -3.02 -0.56
C VAL A 79 -3.01 -3.13 0.69
N ASN A 80 -2.23 -2.11 1.00
CA ASN A 80 -1.22 -2.04 2.06
C ASN A 80 -0.07 -3.05 1.90
N THR A 81 1.07 -2.76 2.56
CA THR A 81 2.27 -3.60 2.51
C THR A 81 2.90 -3.84 3.88
N GLY A 82 2.19 -3.47 4.95
CA GLY A 82 2.69 -3.65 6.30
C GLY A 82 3.88 -2.74 6.65
N ALA A 83 4.59 -3.11 7.70
CA ALA A 83 5.82 -2.48 8.15
C ALA A 83 7.04 -2.97 7.32
N TYR A 84 8.24 -2.53 7.72
CA TYR A 84 9.49 -2.92 7.05
C TYR A 84 9.69 -4.44 7.00
N ASP A 85 10.25 -4.91 5.90
CA ASP A 85 10.61 -6.31 5.67
C ASP A 85 9.39 -7.25 5.56
N SER A 86 8.18 -6.71 5.31
CA SER A 86 6.95 -7.48 5.11
C SER A 86 6.80 -8.01 3.68
N ALA A 87 7.52 -7.46 2.70
CA ALA A 87 7.36 -7.82 1.28
C ALA A 87 7.56 -9.31 1.00
N GLU A 88 8.59 -9.92 1.62
CA GLU A 88 8.89 -11.35 1.42
C GLU A 88 7.81 -12.24 2.05
N LEU A 89 7.24 -11.84 3.18
CA LEU A 89 6.13 -12.57 3.81
C LEU A 89 4.88 -12.46 2.95
N ILE A 90 4.56 -11.25 2.45
CA ILE A 90 3.41 -11.03 1.55
C ILE A 90 3.58 -11.87 0.28
N ARG A 91 4.80 -11.90 -0.30
CA ARG A 91 5.12 -12.76 -1.45
C ARG A 91 4.85 -14.23 -1.13
N ALA A 92 5.42 -14.73 -0.02
CA ALA A 92 5.25 -16.13 0.37
C ALA A 92 3.78 -16.52 0.56
N ASN A 93 2.99 -15.63 1.19
CA ASN A 93 1.56 -15.84 1.38
C ASN A 93 0.78 -15.85 0.05
N ILE A 94 1.13 -14.98 -0.90
CA ILE A 94 0.51 -14.94 -2.23
C ILE A 94 0.85 -16.23 -3.01
N GLU A 95 2.10 -16.68 -2.96
CA GLU A 95 2.56 -17.90 -3.63
C GLU A 95 1.97 -19.15 -2.97
N GLU A 96 1.79 -19.19 -1.65
CA GLU A 96 1.10 -20.28 -0.93
C GLU A 96 -0.36 -20.42 -1.39
N LEU A 97 -1.04 -19.32 -1.71
CA LEU A 97 -2.38 -19.33 -2.29
C LEU A 97 -2.40 -19.79 -3.76
N GLY A 98 -1.23 -19.98 -4.39
CA GLY A 98 -1.10 -20.39 -5.78
C GLY A 98 -1.14 -19.25 -6.79
N PHE A 99 -1.04 -17.98 -6.34
CA PHE A 99 -0.97 -16.80 -7.20
C PHE A 99 0.50 -16.42 -7.47
N VAL A 100 0.70 -15.62 -8.52
CA VAL A 100 2.02 -15.11 -8.91
C VAL A 100 2.19 -13.68 -8.37
N PHE A 101 3.21 -13.45 -7.57
CA PHE A 101 3.47 -12.13 -6.96
C PHE A 101 3.70 -11.03 -8.00
N GLU A 102 4.37 -11.34 -9.10
CA GLU A 102 4.63 -10.42 -10.22
C GLU A 102 3.37 -10.04 -11.00
N ASP A 103 2.25 -10.75 -10.76
CA ASP A 103 0.95 -10.41 -11.34
C ASP A 103 0.19 -9.32 -10.57
N ILE A 104 0.78 -8.75 -9.52
CA ILE A 104 0.28 -7.51 -8.92
C ILE A 104 0.44 -6.39 -9.94
N LYS A 105 -0.68 -5.78 -10.35
CA LYS A 105 -0.74 -4.69 -11.35
C LYS A 105 -1.05 -3.34 -10.73
N ILE A 106 -1.72 -3.33 -9.56
CA ILE A 106 -2.11 -2.11 -8.86
C ILE A 106 -1.73 -2.25 -7.38
N LEU A 107 -1.16 -1.19 -6.84
CA LEU A 107 -0.90 -0.98 -5.43
C LEU A 107 -1.81 0.12 -4.92
N LEU A 108 -2.50 -0.15 -3.81
CA LEU A 108 -3.32 0.79 -3.07
C LEU A 108 -2.83 0.87 -1.63
N THR A 109 -3.13 1.98 -0.96
CA THR A 109 -2.96 2.08 0.48
C THR A 109 -4.14 2.79 1.11
N GLN A 110 -4.48 2.37 2.33
CA GLN A 110 -5.52 3.02 3.12
C GLN A 110 -5.02 4.30 3.80
N GLN A 111 -3.70 4.47 3.96
CA GLN A 111 -3.10 5.59 4.69
C GLN A 111 -1.58 5.63 4.49
N ALA A 112 -0.98 6.83 4.49
CA ALA A 112 0.45 7.02 4.32
C ALA A 112 1.24 6.93 5.64
N HIS A 113 0.95 5.91 6.48
CA HIS A 113 1.77 5.61 7.66
C HIS A 113 2.70 4.43 7.40
N TRP A 114 3.92 4.51 7.95
CA TRP A 114 5.01 3.57 7.70
C TRP A 114 4.67 2.10 8.01
N ASP A 115 3.77 1.84 8.94
CA ASP A 115 3.27 0.51 9.28
C ASP A 115 2.29 -0.08 8.24
N HIS A 116 1.95 0.68 7.20
CA HIS A 116 1.10 0.22 6.09
C HIS A 116 1.76 0.35 4.73
N VAL A 117 2.82 1.17 4.61
CA VAL A 117 3.40 1.54 3.30
C VAL A 117 4.90 1.28 3.19
N ALA A 118 5.54 0.72 4.24
CA ALA A 118 7.00 0.67 4.28
C ALA A 118 7.64 -0.09 3.12
N ASP A 119 6.96 -1.09 2.58
CA ASP A 119 7.47 -1.92 1.49
C ASP A 119 6.81 -1.63 0.12
N LEU A 120 5.97 -0.57 -0.01
CA LEU A 120 5.35 -0.19 -1.29
C LEU A 120 6.38 0.04 -2.40
N ALA A 121 7.45 0.79 -2.10
CA ALA A 121 8.50 1.07 -3.09
C ALA A 121 9.21 -0.20 -3.56
N ALA A 122 9.50 -1.13 -2.65
CA ALA A 122 10.13 -2.40 -2.95
C ALA A 122 9.22 -3.29 -3.82
N ILE A 123 7.96 -3.42 -3.46
CA ILE A 123 6.98 -4.21 -4.21
C ILE A 123 6.73 -3.58 -5.59
N LYS A 124 6.57 -2.26 -5.68
CA LYS A 124 6.43 -1.55 -6.95
C LYS A 124 7.61 -1.83 -7.90
N ARG A 125 8.85 -1.78 -7.40
CA ARG A 125 10.03 -2.09 -8.21
C ARG A 125 10.04 -3.53 -8.73
N THR A 126 9.61 -4.47 -7.91
CA THR A 126 9.64 -5.90 -8.27
C THR A 126 8.54 -6.26 -9.26
N THR A 127 7.33 -5.72 -9.07
CA THR A 127 6.14 -6.10 -9.85
C THR A 127 5.91 -5.18 -11.06
N GLY A 128 6.44 -3.95 -11.02
CA GLY A 128 6.10 -2.91 -12.00
C GLY A 128 4.66 -2.39 -11.84
N ALA A 129 3.99 -2.68 -10.72
CA ALA A 129 2.62 -2.26 -10.47
C ALA A 129 2.48 -0.73 -10.41
N ARG A 130 1.32 -0.24 -10.82
CA ARG A 130 0.96 1.18 -10.66
C ARG A 130 0.56 1.45 -9.21
N MET A 131 1.11 2.53 -8.64
CA MET A 131 0.72 3.01 -7.31
C MET A 131 -0.37 4.07 -7.44
N LEU A 132 -1.52 3.83 -6.82
CA LEU A 132 -2.64 4.76 -6.78
C LEU A 132 -2.94 5.13 -5.31
N ALA A 133 -3.21 6.41 -5.05
CA ALA A 133 -3.52 6.89 -3.70
C ALA A 133 -4.41 8.14 -3.76
N HIS A 134 -5.11 8.42 -2.66
CA HIS A 134 -5.84 9.67 -2.51
C HIS A 134 -4.87 10.87 -2.60
N GLU A 135 -5.28 11.93 -3.30
CA GLU A 135 -4.46 13.12 -3.58
C GLU A 135 -3.82 13.73 -2.33
N ASP A 136 -4.50 13.72 -1.19
CA ASP A 136 -4.03 14.30 0.06
C ASP A 136 -2.93 13.50 0.79
N ASP A 137 -2.70 12.24 0.42
CA ASP A 137 -1.59 11.42 0.95
C ASP A 137 -0.40 11.33 -0.02
N VAL A 138 -0.53 11.84 -1.26
CA VAL A 138 0.53 11.75 -2.28
C VAL A 138 1.84 12.35 -1.79
N ALA A 139 1.81 13.57 -1.26
CA ALA A 139 3.02 14.23 -0.78
C ALA A 139 3.75 13.41 0.30
N ALA A 140 3.00 12.81 1.23
CA ALA A 140 3.56 11.97 2.28
C ALA A 140 4.13 10.65 1.74
N LEU A 141 3.54 10.06 0.70
CA LEU A 141 4.06 8.86 0.05
C LEU A 141 5.35 9.15 -0.72
N GLU A 142 5.40 10.28 -1.44
CA GLU A 142 6.54 10.66 -2.29
C GLU A 142 7.72 11.25 -1.50
N ASP A 143 7.53 11.65 -0.25
CA ASP A 143 8.63 12.12 0.63
C ASP A 143 8.93 11.18 1.81
N GLY A 144 8.30 9.99 1.83
CA GLY A 144 8.54 8.98 2.85
C GLY A 144 7.96 9.32 4.23
N GLY A 145 6.90 10.12 4.28
CA GLY A 145 6.19 10.51 5.50
C GLY A 145 6.66 11.83 6.12
N ASN A 146 7.61 12.52 5.48
CA ASN A 146 8.17 13.76 6.03
C ASN A 146 7.14 14.91 6.11
N THR A 147 6.17 14.97 5.19
CA THR A 147 5.07 15.96 5.18
C THR A 147 3.81 15.48 5.90
N ALA A 148 3.84 14.31 6.53
CA ALA A 148 2.70 13.85 7.32
C ALA A 148 2.37 14.84 8.44
N TYR A 149 1.10 15.21 8.60
CA TYR A 149 0.67 16.27 9.54
C TYR A 149 1.09 16.01 11.00
N ARG A 150 1.32 14.74 11.37
CA ARG A 150 1.83 14.35 12.69
C ARG A 150 3.27 14.82 12.95
N PHE A 151 3.98 15.22 11.90
CA PHE A 151 5.37 15.65 11.96
C PHE A 151 5.55 17.02 11.31
N PRO A 152 4.86 18.08 11.82
CA PRO A 152 4.78 19.39 11.17
C PRO A 152 6.13 20.10 11.01
N GLU A 153 7.17 19.64 11.70
CA GLU A 153 8.54 20.20 11.64
C GLU A 153 9.48 19.39 10.71
N GLY A 154 8.92 18.42 9.98
CA GLY A 154 9.72 17.54 9.13
C GLY A 154 10.70 16.70 9.94
N ARG A 155 10.26 15.59 10.50
CA ARG A 155 11.11 14.70 11.32
C ARG A 155 11.86 13.64 10.52
N GLY A 156 12.01 13.86 9.23
CA GLY A 156 12.73 12.95 8.34
C GLY A 156 11.83 11.91 7.68
N THR A 157 12.44 11.23 6.75
CA THR A 157 11.81 10.15 5.96
C THR A 157 11.77 8.87 6.79
N HIS A 158 10.59 8.26 6.92
CA HIS A 158 10.37 7.08 7.76
C HIS A 158 10.21 5.78 6.97
N PHE A 159 9.95 5.86 5.67
CA PHE A 159 9.89 4.74 4.76
C PHE A 159 10.48 5.17 3.40
N GLU A 160 10.79 4.20 2.56
CA GLU A 160 11.30 4.50 1.23
C GLU A 160 10.23 5.23 0.42
N PRO A 161 10.51 6.46 -0.08
CA PRO A 161 9.59 7.20 -0.92
C PRO A 161 9.09 6.38 -2.11
N VAL A 162 7.79 6.48 -2.39
CA VAL A 162 7.16 5.82 -3.53
C VAL A 162 6.43 6.82 -4.40
N MET A 163 6.77 6.87 -5.69
CA MET A 163 6.08 7.74 -6.64
C MET A 163 4.67 7.20 -6.91
N VAL A 164 3.68 8.08 -6.80
CA VAL A 164 2.27 7.81 -7.11
C VAL A 164 2.05 8.04 -8.60
N ASP A 165 1.56 7.00 -9.29
CA ASP A 165 1.32 7.06 -10.74
C ASP A 165 -0.04 7.70 -11.07
N GLU A 166 -1.01 7.60 -10.16
CA GLU A 166 -2.34 8.17 -10.32
C GLU A 166 -2.91 8.64 -8.97
N GLN A 167 -3.38 9.89 -8.97
CA GLN A 167 -4.02 10.50 -7.81
C GLN A 167 -5.53 10.29 -7.92
N LEU A 168 -6.14 9.89 -6.81
CA LEU A 168 -7.57 9.58 -6.71
C LEU A 168 -8.27 10.58 -5.79
N GLN A 169 -9.55 10.78 -6.04
CA GLN A 169 -10.48 11.56 -5.22
C GLN A 169 -11.62 10.68 -4.67
N ASP A 170 -12.38 11.22 -3.74
CA ASP A 170 -13.56 10.55 -3.20
C ASP A 170 -14.56 10.17 -4.31
N GLY A 171 -14.95 8.90 -4.33
CA GLY A 171 -15.86 8.35 -5.33
C GLY A 171 -15.19 7.87 -6.62
N ASP A 172 -13.88 8.06 -6.80
CA ASP A 172 -13.17 7.52 -7.96
C ASP A 172 -13.16 5.99 -7.94
N THR A 173 -13.16 5.41 -9.14
CA THR A 173 -13.19 3.96 -9.32
C THR A 173 -11.92 3.44 -9.96
N ILE A 174 -11.48 2.28 -9.47
CA ILE A 174 -10.32 1.53 -9.99
C ILE A 174 -10.85 0.23 -10.58
N GLU A 175 -10.54 -0.04 -11.84
CA GLU A 175 -10.99 -1.25 -12.52
C GLU A 175 -9.82 -2.14 -12.93
N LEU A 176 -9.92 -3.44 -12.63
CA LEU A 176 -8.99 -4.46 -13.11
C LEU A 176 -9.73 -5.79 -13.24
N GLY A 177 -9.68 -6.38 -14.43
CA GLY A 177 -10.19 -7.74 -14.71
C GLY A 177 -11.65 -7.98 -14.28
N GLY A 178 -12.51 -6.95 -14.40
CA GLY A 178 -13.92 -6.99 -14.04
C GLY A 178 -14.23 -6.67 -12.58
N THR A 179 -13.24 -6.51 -11.72
CA THR A 179 -13.43 -5.97 -10.36
C THR A 179 -13.38 -4.45 -10.41
N ILE A 180 -14.40 -3.79 -9.86
CA ILE A 180 -14.51 -2.33 -9.76
C ILE A 180 -14.45 -1.97 -8.28
N ILE A 181 -13.42 -1.23 -7.89
CA ILE A 181 -13.21 -0.75 -6.51
C ILE A 181 -13.53 0.74 -6.47
N THR A 182 -14.35 1.17 -5.53
CA THR A 182 -14.61 2.59 -5.28
C THR A 182 -13.81 3.06 -4.07
N LEU A 183 -13.05 4.15 -4.22
CA LEU A 183 -12.36 4.81 -3.13
C LEU A 183 -13.34 5.71 -2.37
N HIS A 184 -13.31 5.64 -1.04
CA HIS A 184 -14.01 6.54 -0.13
C HIS A 184 -12.99 7.30 0.70
N HIS A 185 -13.01 8.62 0.65
CA HIS A 185 -12.14 9.46 1.46
C HIS A 185 -12.60 9.45 2.92
N HIS A 186 -11.78 8.91 3.79
CA HIS A 186 -12.00 8.84 5.23
C HIS A 186 -10.88 9.57 5.98
N GLY A 187 -10.68 10.84 5.65
CA GLY A 187 -9.63 11.69 6.20
C GLY A 187 -9.70 11.83 7.73
N GLY A 188 -8.55 12.18 8.33
CA GLY A 188 -8.39 12.34 9.78
C GLY A 188 -7.20 11.55 10.31
N HIS A 189 -7.18 10.25 10.13
CA HIS A 189 -6.05 9.40 10.53
C HIS A 189 -4.75 9.72 9.76
N THR A 190 -4.84 9.88 8.45
CA THR A 190 -4.00 10.72 7.60
C THR A 190 -4.90 11.70 6.86
N ARG A 191 -4.33 12.63 6.08
CA ARG A 191 -5.15 13.55 5.31
C ARG A 191 -5.92 12.83 4.22
N GLY A 192 -5.25 11.94 3.49
CA GLY A 192 -5.81 11.14 2.40
C GLY A 192 -6.22 9.73 2.83
N ALA A 193 -6.46 9.50 4.13
CA ALA A 193 -6.91 8.19 4.59
C ALA A 193 -8.15 7.74 3.81
N SER A 194 -8.12 6.50 3.32
CA SER A 194 -9.10 5.98 2.37
C SER A 194 -9.60 4.60 2.75
N SER A 195 -10.84 4.32 2.37
CA SER A 195 -11.44 2.99 2.40
C SER A 195 -11.86 2.59 1.00
N PHE A 196 -12.06 1.29 0.78
CA PHE A 196 -12.36 0.75 -0.54
C PHE A 196 -13.56 -0.17 -0.47
N THR A 197 -14.56 0.06 -1.35
CA THR A 197 -15.68 -0.86 -1.51
C THR A 197 -15.65 -1.53 -2.88
N PHE A 198 -16.08 -2.78 -2.92
CA PHE A 198 -16.27 -3.54 -4.15
C PHE A 198 -17.22 -4.71 -3.90
N ASP A 199 -17.78 -5.27 -4.97
CA ASP A 199 -18.55 -6.50 -4.89
C ASP A 199 -17.64 -7.71 -5.14
N SER A 200 -17.74 -8.72 -4.28
CA SER A 200 -17.05 -9.99 -4.41
C SER A 200 -18.06 -11.12 -4.61
N VAL A 201 -17.77 -12.00 -5.56
CA VAL A 201 -18.62 -13.16 -5.85
C VAL A 201 -17.99 -14.39 -5.20
N ASP A 202 -18.75 -15.11 -4.38
CA ASP A 202 -18.30 -16.33 -3.74
C ASP A 202 -18.53 -17.58 -4.61
N ASP A 203 -18.04 -18.73 -4.14
CA ASP A 203 -18.07 -20.01 -4.90
C ASP A 203 -19.48 -20.52 -5.21
N ASP A 204 -20.48 -20.12 -4.42
CA ASP A 204 -21.90 -20.42 -4.63
C ASP A 204 -22.60 -19.45 -5.59
N GLY A 205 -21.90 -18.40 -6.03
CA GLY A 205 -22.41 -17.36 -6.93
C GLY A 205 -23.12 -16.20 -6.22
N GLU A 206 -23.15 -16.19 -4.88
CA GLU A 206 -23.67 -15.06 -4.12
C GLU A 206 -22.71 -13.87 -4.18
N ILE A 207 -23.30 -12.68 -4.23
CA ILE A 207 -22.55 -11.40 -4.31
C ILE A 207 -22.57 -10.74 -2.95
N TYR A 208 -21.40 -10.41 -2.44
CA TYR A 208 -21.22 -9.72 -1.17
C TYR A 208 -20.61 -8.35 -1.38
N SER A 209 -21.21 -7.33 -0.74
CA SER A 209 -20.61 -5.99 -0.68
C SER A 209 -19.50 -5.96 0.37
N VAL A 210 -18.29 -5.74 -0.10
CA VAL A 210 -17.05 -5.77 0.70
C VAL A 210 -16.56 -4.35 0.98
N LEU A 211 -16.09 -4.10 2.18
CA LEU A 211 -15.44 -2.85 2.60
C LEU A 211 -14.08 -3.14 3.24
N ILE A 212 -13.02 -2.64 2.66
CA ILE A 212 -11.70 -2.53 3.30
C ILE A 212 -11.63 -1.14 3.94
N VAL A 213 -11.91 -1.07 5.25
CA VAL A 213 -12.10 0.21 5.93
C VAL A 213 -10.83 0.72 6.61
N ASN A 214 -10.51 2.01 6.42
CA ASN A 214 -9.63 2.74 7.33
C ASN A 214 -10.47 3.20 8.51
N MET A 215 -10.31 2.55 9.67
CA MET A 215 -11.03 2.95 10.88
C MET A 215 -10.58 4.33 11.34
N GLY A 216 -11.52 5.19 11.72
CA GLY A 216 -11.27 6.55 12.20
C GLY A 216 -10.60 6.59 13.57
N SER A 217 -9.52 5.83 13.79
CA SER A 217 -8.78 5.85 15.05
C SER A 217 -7.91 7.10 15.17
N ILE A 218 -7.89 7.71 16.36
CA ILE A 218 -7.05 8.87 16.67
C ILE A 218 -5.76 8.40 17.33
N ASN A 219 -4.64 8.71 16.70
CA ASN A 219 -3.32 8.36 17.24
C ASN A 219 -2.98 9.17 18.49
N ASN A 220 -2.24 8.56 19.42
CA ASN A 220 -1.71 9.24 20.61
C ASN A 220 -0.95 10.51 20.22
N GLY A 221 -1.25 11.62 20.90
CA GLY A 221 -0.62 12.93 20.67
C GLY A 221 -1.25 13.75 19.54
N VAL A 222 -2.29 13.24 18.88
CA VAL A 222 -3.11 14.02 17.95
C VAL A 222 -4.14 14.80 18.75
N SER A 223 -4.25 16.10 18.49
CA SER A 223 -5.29 16.97 19.06
C SER A 223 -6.34 17.26 18.00
N LEU A 224 -7.60 17.09 18.32
CA LEU A 224 -8.71 17.50 17.45
C LEU A 224 -8.94 19.03 17.46
N LEU A 225 -8.36 19.70 18.45
CA LEU A 225 -8.34 21.16 18.55
C LEU A 225 -6.92 21.61 18.21
N ASP A 226 -6.73 22.51 17.31
CA ASP A 226 -5.43 23.14 17.00
C ASP A 226 -4.31 22.16 16.57
N MET A 227 -4.60 21.14 15.75
CA MET A 227 -3.55 20.28 15.22
C MET A 227 -2.71 21.04 14.20
N PRO A 228 -1.39 21.28 14.46
CA PRO A 228 -0.53 21.93 13.49
C PRO A 228 -0.49 21.13 12.18
N GLY A 229 -0.65 21.82 11.05
CA GLY A 229 -0.64 21.18 9.75
C GLY A 229 -1.95 20.48 9.34
N PHE A 230 -2.95 20.33 10.25
CA PHE A 230 -4.29 19.84 9.92
C PHE A 230 -5.36 20.53 10.75
N PRO A 231 -5.62 21.85 10.51
CA PRO A 231 -6.54 22.63 11.35
C PRO A 231 -7.97 22.12 11.34
N ASP A 232 -8.41 21.47 10.26
CA ASP A 232 -9.76 20.92 10.07
C ASP A 232 -9.92 19.46 10.49
N ILE A 233 -8.98 18.90 11.26
CA ILE A 233 -8.94 17.49 11.60
C ILE A 233 -10.22 16.98 12.30
N ALA A 234 -10.83 17.80 13.17
CA ALA A 234 -12.09 17.43 13.84
C ALA A 234 -13.23 17.22 12.83
N ASN A 235 -13.38 18.15 11.88
CA ASN A 235 -14.38 18.05 10.82
C ASN A 235 -14.10 16.85 9.90
N ALA A 236 -12.83 16.52 9.64
CA ALA A 236 -12.44 15.37 8.86
C ALA A 236 -12.87 14.05 9.54
N PHE A 237 -12.64 13.91 10.85
CA PHE A 237 -13.11 12.73 11.60
C PHE A 237 -14.63 12.66 11.68
N GLU A 238 -15.33 13.79 11.91
CA GLU A 238 -16.79 13.82 11.90
C GLU A 238 -17.37 13.36 10.56
N SER A 239 -16.82 13.85 9.46
CA SER A 239 -17.19 13.46 8.10
C SER A 239 -16.93 11.97 7.85
N THR A 240 -15.77 11.47 8.30
CA THR A 240 -15.38 10.06 8.21
C THR A 240 -16.39 9.16 8.93
N TYR A 241 -16.76 9.46 10.18
CA TYR A 241 -17.74 8.64 10.90
C TYR A 241 -19.14 8.69 10.25
N ALA A 242 -19.53 9.85 9.73
CA ALA A 242 -20.79 9.98 9.00
C ALA A 242 -20.82 9.11 7.74
N ALA A 243 -19.72 9.13 6.95
CA ALA A 243 -19.56 8.32 5.74
C ALA A 243 -19.53 6.82 6.07
N GLN A 244 -18.77 6.40 7.10
CA GLN A 244 -18.69 5.00 7.54
C GLN A 244 -20.06 4.49 8.02
N LYS A 245 -20.82 5.29 8.76
CA LYS A 245 -22.22 4.94 9.13
C LYS A 245 -23.13 4.78 7.91
N SER A 246 -22.92 5.56 6.87
CA SER A 246 -23.66 5.40 5.63
C SER A 246 -23.32 4.08 4.95
N LEU A 247 -22.03 3.79 4.76
CA LEU A 247 -21.54 2.54 4.14
C LEU A 247 -21.97 1.30 4.93
N SER A 248 -22.04 1.37 6.27
CA SER A 248 -22.44 0.24 7.12
C SER A 248 -23.85 -0.30 6.88
N ARG A 249 -24.66 0.41 6.09
CA ARG A 249 -26.04 -0.01 5.75
C ARG A 249 -26.07 -1.02 4.61
N THR A 250 -25.02 -1.06 3.79
CA THR A 250 -24.93 -1.90 2.59
C THR A 250 -23.72 -2.83 2.63
N THR A 251 -22.86 -2.75 3.63
CA THR A 251 -21.68 -3.60 3.78
C THR A 251 -22.07 -4.93 4.39
N ASP A 252 -21.74 -6.03 3.72
CA ASP A 252 -21.91 -7.39 4.22
C ASP A 252 -20.65 -7.89 4.93
N VAL A 253 -19.49 -7.66 4.30
CA VAL A 253 -18.18 -8.08 4.79
C VAL A 253 -17.29 -6.85 4.95
N TRP A 254 -16.65 -6.74 6.11
CA TRP A 254 -15.69 -5.67 6.35
C TRP A 254 -14.40 -6.19 6.96
N VAL A 255 -13.31 -5.56 6.56
CA VAL A 255 -11.96 -5.79 7.08
C VAL A 255 -11.25 -4.45 7.24
N SER A 256 -10.15 -4.39 8.00
CA SER A 256 -9.46 -3.15 8.31
C SER A 256 -7.93 -3.30 8.23
N SER A 257 -7.21 -2.21 8.38
CA SER A 257 -5.74 -2.13 8.28
C SER A 257 -4.99 -2.86 9.40
N HIS A 258 -5.65 -3.16 10.53
CA HIS A 258 -5.12 -3.99 11.60
C HIS A 258 -6.04 -5.16 11.89
N SER A 259 -5.50 -6.36 12.07
CA SER A 259 -6.25 -7.60 12.30
C SER A 259 -7.14 -7.54 13.54
N ASN A 260 -6.71 -6.84 14.58
CA ASN A 260 -7.48 -6.64 15.81
C ASN A 260 -8.64 -5.65 15.66
N HIS A 261 -8.69 -4.85 14.60
CA HIS A 261 -9.83 -3.95 14.35
C HIS A 261 -11.08 -4.71 13.92
N PHE A 262 -10.93 -5.81 13.19
CA PHE A 262 -12.04 -6.63 12.69
C PHE A 262 -12.05 -8.05 13.27
N ASP A 263 -11.33 -8.23 14.39
CA ASP A 263 -11.34 -9.44 15.20
C ASP A 263 -10.93 -10.70 14.40
N LEU A 264 -9.89 -10.59 13.53
CA LEU A 264 -9.41 -11.68 12.66
C LEU A 264 -9.15 -12.97 13.44
N HIS A 265 -8.47 -12.88 14.58
CA HIS A 265 -8.08 -14.04 15.39
C HIS A 265 -9.25 -14.70 16.15
N GLU A 266 -10.38 -14.02 16.27
CA GLU A 266 -11.62 -14.58 16.79
C GLU A 266 -12.42 -15.25 15.68
N LYS A 267 -12.32 -14.71 14.45
CA LYS A 267 -13.01 -15.19 13.25
C LYS A 267 -12.31 -16.35 12.56
N PHE A 268 -10.98 -16.46 12.70
CA PHE A 268 -10.18 -17.47 12.00
C PHE A 268 -9.00 -17.95 12.84
N SER A 269 -8.79 -19.28 12.85
CA SER A 269 -7.61 -19.94 13.39
C SER A 269 -6.82 -20.64 12.28
N PRO A 270 -5.47 -20.60 12.29
CA PRO A 270 -4.65 -21.27 11.29
C PRO A 270 -5.03 -22.75 11.09
N GLY A 271 -5.19 -23.16 9.83
CA GLY A 271 -5.57 -24.52 9.45
C GLY A 271 -7.06 -24.77 9.35
N GLU A 272 -7.93 -23.79 9.65
CA GLU A 272 -9.35 -23.92 9.40
C GLU A 272 -9.67 -23.84 7.90
N ALA A 273 -10.70 -24.56 7.48
CA ALA A 273 -11.19 -24.50 6.11
C ALA A 273 -11.85 -23.13 5.82
N TYR A 274 -11.88 -22.76 4.53
CA TYR A 274 -12.59 -21.59 4.06
C TYR A 274 -14.08 -21.65 4.48
N ASP A 275 -14.53 -20.58 5.12
CA ASP A 275 -15.91 -20.38 5.55
C ASP A 275 -16.19 -18.87 5.55
N PRO A 276 -16.83 -18.34 4.49
CA PRO A 276 -17.06 -16.91 4.33
C PRO A 276 -18.02 -16.36 5.40
N SER A 277 -18.88 -17.20 5.98
CA SER A 277 -19.85 -16.77 6.99
C SER A 277 -19.21 -16.14 8.23
N ARG A 278 -17.94 -16.44 8.50
CA ARG A 278 -17.16 -15.87 9.62
C ARG A 278 -16.88 -14.36 9.46
N PHE A 279 -16.85 -13.89 8.23
CA PHE A 279 -16.54 -12.50 7.89
C PHE A 279 -17.77 -11.68 7.51
N ILE A 280 -18.93 -12.32 7.38
CA ILE A 280 -20.22 -11.62 7.19
C ILE A 280 -20.66 -11.07 8.54
N ASP A 281 -20.30 -9.81 8.83
CA ASP A 281 -20.45 -9.21 10.16
C ASP A 281 -20.80 -7.71 10.09
N PRO A 282 -21.93 -7.35 9.48
CA PRO A 282 -22.33 -5.95 9.37
C PRO A 282 -22.61 -5.28 10.72
N GLU A 283 -23.00 -6.06 11.75
CA GLU A 283 -23.26 -5.53 13.08
C GLU A 283 -21.97 -5.18 13.81
N GLY A 284 -20.96 -6.05 13.77
CA GLY A 284 -19.63 -5.76 14.32
C GLY A 284 -19.01 -4.50 13.72
N TYR A 285 -19.25 -4.23 12.42
CA TYR A 285 -18.82 -2.98 11.82
C TYR A 285 -19.49 -1.75 12.45
N ARG A 286 -20.81 -1.77 12.64
CA ARG A 286 -21.56 -0.68 13.30
C ARG A 286 -21.12 -0.45 14.74
N GLU A 287 -20.85 -1.52 15.47
CA GLU A 287 -20.31 -1.45 16.83
C GLU A 287 -18.92 -0.81 16.87
N LYS A 288 -18.01 -1.20 15.94
CA LYS A 288 -16.68 -0.59 15.85
C LYS A 288 -16.73 0.89 15.50
N ILE A 289 -17.55 1.32 14.54
CA ILE A 289 -17.74 2.75 14.25
C ILE A 289 -18.17 3.50 15.52
N THR A 290 -19.17 2.96 16.22
CA THR A 290 -19.69 3.56 17.45
C THR A 290 -18.63 3.64 18.54
N PHE A 291 -17.78 2.62 18.66
CA PHE A 291 -16.66 2.61 19.60
C PHE A 291 -15.66 3.73 19.28
N TYR A 292 -15.15 3.78 18.03
CA TYR A 292 -14.16 4.79 17.66
C TYR A 292 -14.70 6.22 17.76
N GLU A 293 -15.92 6.47 17.36
CA GLU A 293 -16.56 7.79 17.49
C GLU A 293 -16.68 8.26 18.95
N LYS A 294 -16.86 7.33 19.92
CA LYS A 294 -16.97 7.67 21.35
C LYS A 294 -15.62 7.95 22.03
N VAL A 295 -14.54 7.35 21.52
CA VAL A 295 -13.20 7.50 22.10
C VAL A 295 -12.37 8.57 21.40
N SER A 296 -12.94 9.18 20.37
CA SER A 296 -12.45 10.38 19.67
C SER A 296 -12.90 11.63 20.42
#